data_7685f00a8556de0895d1aea49ff40d0d
#
_entry.id   7685f00a8556de0895d1aea49ff40d0d
#
_cell.length_a   1.000
_cell.length_b   1.000
_cell.length_c   1.000
_cell.angle_alpha   90.00
_cell.angle_beta   90.00
_cell.angle_gamma   90.00
#
_symmetry.space_group_name_H-M   'P 1'
#
loop_
_entity.id
_entity.type
_entity.pdbx_description
1 polymer ?
#
loop_
_entity_poly.entity_id
_entity_poly.type
_entity_poly.pdbx_seq_one_letter_code
_entity_poly.pdbx_strand_id
1 'polypeptide(L)'
;MSDSTHSESQSAPSEALTARRRFLRLVSGVSAALGAVLVGVPLTRSIATPVLAKSPKDNWIKVADDIALLDIGVPIRRDFTITMQDAWVESRAMNGVWLYTEDGEKFKAYNAHCTHLGCGYVYDPTEKIFFCPCHRGQFEIKTGKVLGGPPPRRLDELEVEVRDSAVYVKYKDFRLGVEARIEA
;
A
#
# COMPACT_ATOMS: atom_id res chain seq x y z
N MET A 1 77.73 -13.75 -60.81
CA MET A 1 77.15 -12.62 -60.05
C MET A 1 75.73 -13.05 -59.78
N SER A 2 75.51 -13.54 -58.55
CA SER A 2 74.24 -14.10 -58.11
C SER A 2 73.59 -13.08 -57.19
N ASP A 3 72.46 -12.66 -57.57
CA ASP A 3 71.63 -11.75 -56.70
C ASP A 3 70.53 -12.62 -56.07
N SER A 4 70.62 -12.78 -54.78
CA SER A 4 69.69 -13.54 -53.99
C SER A 4 68.69 -12.58 -53.35
N THR A 5 67.51 -12.45 -53.92
CA THR A 5 66.45 -11.71 -53.35
C THR A 5 65.78 -12.51 -52.24
N HIS A 6 65.94 -12.02 -51.01
CA HIS A 6 65.18 -12.44 -49.85
C HIS A 6 63.69 -11.98 -49.97
N SER A 7 62.84 -12.96 -50.11
CA SER A 7 61.42 -12.79 -49.94
C SER A 7 61.04 -12.95 -48.45
N GLU A 8 60.89 -11.90 -47.72
CA GLU A 8 60.48 -11.90 -46.32
C GLU A 8 58.96 -11.87 -46.23
N SER A 9 58.40 -12.96 -45.81
CA SER A 9 56.99 -13.18 -45.66
C SER A 9 56.49 -12.42 -44.41
N GLN A 10 55.88 -11.23 -44.58
CA GLN A 10 55.26 -10.42 -43.54
C GLN A 10 53.77 -10.62 -43.48
N SER A 11 53.29 -11.80 -43.12
CA SER A 11 51.84 -12.05 -43.03
C SER A 11 51.30 -12.42 -41.62
N ALA A 12 52.11 -12.46 -40.58
CA ALA A 12 51.72 -12.89 -39.25
C ALA A 12 51.10 -11.84 -38.28
N PRO A 13 51.32 -10.52 -38.40
CA PRO A 13 50.77 -9.57 -37.40
C PRO A 13 49.31 -9.19 -37.57
N SER A 14 48.71 -9.34 -38.76
CA SER A 14 47.36 -8.82 -39.02
C SER A 14 46.23 -9.73 -38.48
N GLU A 15 46.41 -11.03 -38.50
CA GLU A 15 45.40 -11.99 -38.02
C GLU A 15 45.31 -12.01 -36.51
N ALA A 16 46.41 -11.93 -35.79
CA ALA A 16 46.44 -11.85 -34.32
C ALA A 16 45.80 -10.57 -33.79
N LEU A 17 46.00 -9.44 -34.44
CA LEU A 17 45.38 -8.17 -34.12
C LEU A 17 43.85 -8.20 -34.36
N THR A 18 43.42 -8.87 -35.42
CA THR A 18 41.99 -9.02 -35.75
C THR A 18 41.30 -9.95 -34.75
N ALA A 19 41.92 -11.05 -34.36
CA ALA A 19 41.40 -11.99 -33.34
C ALA A 19 41.28 -11.29 -31.97
N ARG A 20 42.29 -10.53 -31.54
CA ARG A 20 42.29 -9.76 -30.31
C ARG A 20 41.16 -8.68 -30.28
N ARG A 21 40.95 -7.97 -31.40
CA ARG A 21 39.87 -7.00 -31.55
C ARG A 21 38.49 -7.66 -31.49
N ARG A 22 38.29 -8.83 -32.11
CA ARG A 22 37.04 -9.60 -32.03
C ARG A 22 36.77 -10.06 -30.59
N PHE A 23 37.76 -10.57 -29.90
CA PHE A 23 37.66 -11.00 -28.52
C PHE A 23 37.27 -9.84 -27.60
N LEU A 24 37.95 -8.70 -27.71
CA LEU A 24 37.64 -7.54 -26.90
C LEU A 24 36.22 -6.98 -27.16
N ARG A 25 35.76 -6.99 -28.42
CA ARG A 25 34.38 -6.58 -28.75
C ARG A 25 33.35 -7.54 -28.18
N LEU A 26 33.61 -8.85 -28.22
CA LEU A 26 32.71 -9.83 -27.60
C LEU A 26 32.66 -9.66 -26.08
N VAL A 27 33.79 -9.55 -25.43
CA VAL A 27 33.83 -9.35 -23.96
C VAL A 27 33.14 -8.05 -23.58
N SER A 28 33.41 -6.94 -24.25
CA SER A 28 32.77 -5.67 -24.00
C SER A 28 31.26 -5.74 -24.26
N GLY A 29 30.81 -6.40 -25.31
CA GLY A 29 29.39 -6.60 -25.63
C GLY A 29 28.68 -7.43 -24.59
N VAL A 30 29.28 -8.55 -24.17
CA VAL A 30 28.72 -9.39 -23.11
C VAL A 30 28.64 -8.63 -21.77
N SER A 31 29.70 -7.92 -21.40
CA SER A 31 29.72 -7.13 -20.16
C SER A 31 28.69 -6.01 -20.19
N ALA A 32 28.51 -5.32 -21.30
CA ALA A 32 27.50 -4.28 -21.48
C ALA A 32 26.07 -4.86 -21.40
N ALA A 33 25.84 -6.00 -22.04
CA ALA A 33 24.55 -6.69 -21.98
C ALA A 33 24.22 -7.15 -20.55
N LEU A 34 25.20 -7.72 -19.85
CA LEU A 34 25.05 -8.14 -18.45
C LEU A 34 24.75 -6.95 -17.54
N GLY A 35 25.47 -5.86 -17.70
CA GLY A 35 25.22 -4.59 -16.98
C GLY A 35 23.84 -4.03 -17.25
N ALA A 36 23.39 -4.04 -18.50
CA ALA A 36 22.04 -3.60 -18.87
C ALA A 36 20.94 -4.45 -18.23
N VAL A 37 21.13 -5.76 -18.13
CA VAL A 37 20.18 -6.66 -17.47
C VAL A 37 20.18 -6.44 -15.96
N LEU A 38 21.36 -6.40 -15.34
CA LEU A 38 21.50 -6.27 -13.88
C LEU A 38 20.96 -4.94 -13.35
N VAL A 39 21.05 -3.86 -14.11
CA VAL A 39 20.55 -2.54 -13.72
C VAL A 39 19.17 -2.27 -14.31
N GLY A 40 18.96 -2.63 -15.55
CA GLY A 40 17.72 -2.32 -16.27
C GLY A 40 16.50 -3.08 -15.75
N VAL A 41 16.65 -4.36 -15.39
CA VAL A 41 15.53 -5.16 -14.86
C VAL A 41 15.04 -4.64 -13.51
N PRO A 42 15.87 -4.38 -12.50
CA PRO A 42 15.41 -3.80 -11.25
C PRO A 42 14.79 -2.39 -11.43
N LEU A 43 15.41 -1.58 -12.27
CA LEU A 43 14.93 -0.21 -12.51
C LEU A 43 13.56 -0.21 -13.20
N THR A 44 13.36 -1.01 -14.24
CA THR A 44 12.07 -1.13 -14.93
C THR A 44 11.01 -1.73 -14.01
N ARG A 45 11.36 -2.71 -13.19
CA ARG A 45 10.46 -3.28 -12.19
C ARG A 45 10.05 -2.25 -11.13
N SER A 46 10.99 -1.47 -10.63
CA SER A 46 10.71 -0.42 -9.63
C SER A 46 9.74 0.65 -10.15
N ILE A 47 9.84 1.00 -11.42
CA ILE A 47 8.94 1.98 -12.06
C ILE A 47 7.59 1.35 -12.42
N ALA A 48 7.59 0.12 -12.92
CA ALA A 48 6.39 -0.53 -13.42
C ALA A 48 5.50 -1.10 -12.28
N THR A 49 6.09 -1.54 -11.17
CA THR A 49 5.36 -2.18 -10.08
C THR A 49 4.27 -1.29 -9.49
N PRO A 50 4.51 0.00 -9.15
CA PRO A 50 3.47 0.88 -8.60
C PRO A 50 2.31 1.12 -9.59
N VAL A 51 2.61 1.13 -10.89
CA VAL A 51 1.61 1.39 -11.94
C VAL A 51 0.78 0.14 -12.27
N LEU A 52 1.40 -1.03 -12.21
CA LEU A 52 0.79 -2.32 -12.57
C LEU A 52 0.25 -3.10 -11.37
N ALA A 53 0.65 -2.73 -10.15
CA ALA A 53 0.11 -3.33 -8.94
C ALA A 53 -1.38 -3.01 -8.86
N LYS A 54 -2.22 -4.01 -9.14
CA LYS A 54 -3.65 -3.92 -8.84
C LYS A 54 -3.77 -3.77 -7.33
N SER A 55 -4.30 -2.63 -6.87
CA SER A 55 -4.86 -2.57 -5.52
C SER A 55 -5.75 -3.80 -5.32
N PRO A 56 -5.64 -4.53 -4.23
CA PRO A 56 -6.53 -5.64 -3.96
C PRO A 56 -7.97 -5.11 -4.07
N LYS A 57 -8.70 -5.58 -5.08
CA LYS A 57 -10.00 -5.03 -5.48
C LYS A 57 -11.09 -5.19 -4.43
N ASP A 58 -10.87 -6.04 -3.41
CA ASP A 58 -11.84 -6.32 -2.36
C ASP A 58 -11.12 -6.52 -1.02
N ASN A 59 -10.82 -5.42 -0.33
CA ASN A 59 -10.32 -5.43 1.05
C ASN A 59 -11.49 -5.63 2.05
N TRP A 60 -12.31 -6.65 1.83
CA TRP A 60 -13.30 -7.06 2.81
C TRP A 60 -12.63 -7.78 3.97
N ILE A 61 -12.70 -7.17 5.15
CA ILE A 61 -12.10 -7.69 6.37
C ILE A 61 -13.24 -8.11 7.30
N LYS A 62 -13.19 -9.35 7.78
CA LYS A 62 -14.11 -9.82 8.79
C LYS A 62 -13.75 -9.16 10.13
N VAL A 63 -14.67 -8.40 10.70
CA VAL A 63 -14.47 -7.62 11.93
C VAL A 63 -15.33 -8.10 13.10
N ALA A 64 -16.35 -8.91 12.84
CA ALA A 64 -17.10 -9.62 13.88
C ALA A 64 -17.52 -10.99 13.35
N ASP A 65 -17.44 -12.00 14.21
CA ASP A 65 -17.79 -13.38 13.85
C ASP A 65 -19.29 -13.62 13.91
N ASP A 66 -19.99 -12.92 14.81
CA ASP A 66 -21.43 -13.06 15.00
C ASP A 66 -22.05 -11.71 15.39
N ILE A 67 -23.09 -11.30 14.65
CA ILE A 67 -23.88 -10.10 14.95
C ILE A 67 -24.58 -10.16 16.29
N ALA A 68 -24.96 -11.36 16.77
CA ALA A 68 -25.63 -11.56 18.06
C ALA A 68 -24.75 -11.15 19.25
N LEU A 69 -23.46 -11.03 19.07
CA LEU A 69 -22.50 -10.61 20.11
C LEU A 69 -22.28 -9.09 20.13
N LEU A 70 -23.00 -8.33 19.30
CA LEU A 70 -22.88 -6.89 19.22
C LEU A 70 -24.03 -6.21 19.98
N ASP A 71 -23.67 -5.36 20.93
CA ASP A 71 -24.66 -4.62 21.72
C ASP A 71 -25.32 -3.52 20.87
N ILE A 72 -26.65 -3.50 20.89
CA ILE A 72 -27.44 -2.49 20.20
C ILE A 72 -27.22 -1.11 20.88
N GLY A 73 -26.92 -0.11 20.10
CA GLY A 73 -26.72 1.27 20.56
C GLY A 73 -25.36 1.56 21.17
N VAL A 74 -24.48 0.56 21.28
CA VAL A 74 -23.12 0.72 21.84
C VAL A 74 -22.08 0.48 20.74
N PRO A 75 -21.25 1.48 20.43
CA PRO A 75 -20.16 1.28 19.47
C PRO A 75 -19.10 0.34 20.03
N ILE A 76 -18.59 -0.56 19.19
CA ILE A 76 -17.49 -1.44 19.54
C ILE A 76 -16.32 -1.26 18.59
N ARG A 77 -15.10 -1.20 19.12
CA ARG A 77 -13.89 -1.15 18.33
C ARG A 77 -13.42 -2.57 17.96
N ARG A 78 -13.03 -2.72 16.72
CA ARG A 78 -12.39 -3.94 16.20
C ARG A 78 -11.08 -3.57 15.52
N ASP A 79 -9.98 -4.14 16.05
CA ASP A 79 -8.65 -3.96 15.48
C ASP A 79 -8.28 -5.19 14.65
N PHE A 80 -7.54 -4.96 13.56
CA PHE A 80 -7.07 -5.99 12.65
C PHE A 80 -5.73 -5.58 12.04
N THR A 81 -5.02 -6.56 11.49
CA THR A 81 -3.74 -6.32 10.82
C THR A 81 -3.90 -6.45 9.32
N ILE A 82 -3.45 -5.44 8.60
CA ILE A 82 -3.33 -5.48 7.14
C ILE A 82 -1.87 -5.74 6.80
N THR A 83 -1.64 -6.74 5.98
CA THR A 83 -0.32 -6.97 5.38
C THR A 83 -0.26 -6.23 4.05
N MET A 84 0.64 -5.27 3.96
CA MET A 84 0.92 -4.54 2.74
C MET A 84 2.24 -5.04 2.16
N GLN A 85 2.25 -5.30 0.87
CA GLN A 85 3.46 -5.70 0.15
C GLN A 85 3.88 -4.57 -0.78
N ASP A 86 5.02 -3.96 -0.48
CA ASP A 86 5.65 -2.95 -1.33
C ASP A 86 6.92 -3.55 -1.94
N ALA A 87 6.85 -3.87 -3.23
CA ALA A 87 7.88 -4.59 -3.97
C ALA A 87 8.26 -5.93 -3.29
N TRP A 88 9.37 -5.96 -2.55
CA TRP A 88 9.86 -7.13 -1.80
C TRP A 88 9.76 -6.96 -0.27
N VAL A 89 9.21 -5.84 0.19
CA VAL A 89 9.04 -5.57 1.61
C VAL A 89 7.60 -5.86 2.01
N GLU A 90 7.43 -6.80 2.93
CA GLU A 90 6.16 -7.03 3.60
C GLU A 90 6.11 -6.18 4.87
N SER A 91 5.13 -5.30 4.97
CA SER A 91 4.85 -4.51 6.15
C SER A 91 3.49 -4.85 6.73
N ARG A 92 3.39 -4.84 8.04
CA ARG A 92 2.14 -5.09 8.76
C ARG A 92 1.71 -3.81 9.46
N ALA A 93 0.53 -3.33 9.10
CA ALA A 93 -0.08 -2.18 9.76
C ALA A 93 -1.28 -2.63 10.59
N MET A 94 -1.30 -2.24 11.86
CA MET A 94 -2.47 -2.42 12.71
C MET A 94 -3.45 -1.29 12.43
N ASN A 95 -4.66 -1.67 12.05
CA ASN A 95 -5.76 -0.76 11.76
C ASN A 95 -6.98 -1.12 12.60
N GLY A 96 -7.99 -0.27 12.61
CA GLY A 96 -9.19 -0.54 13.36
C GLY A 96 -10.40 0.13 12.74
N VAL A 97 -11.56 -0.37 13.13
CA VAL A 97 -12.86 0.22 12.82
C VAL A 97 -13.73 0.28 14.07
N TRP A 98 -14.63 1.24 14.09
CA TRP A 98 -15.72 1.30 15.03
C TRP A 98 -16.97 0.78 14.36
N LEU A 99 -17.56 -0.29 14.90
CA LEU A 99 -18.87 -0.81 14.49
C LEU A 99 -19.97 -0.24 15.38
N TYR A 100 -21.09 0.09 14.77
CA TYR A 100 -22.26 0.56 15.47
C TYR A 100 -23.55 0.05 14.81
N THR A 101 -24.53 -0.30 15.60
CA THR A 101 -25.88 -0.66 15.14
C THR A 101 -26.93 -0.03 16.07
N GLU A 102 -28.05 0.41 15.50
CA GLU A 102 -29.20 0.92 16.25
C GLU A 102 -30.30 -0.14 16.44
N ASP A 103 -30.36 -1.11 15.55
CA ASP A 103 -31.46 -2.06 15.43
C ASP A 103 -31.00 -3.52 15.46
N GLY A 104 -29.69 -3.79 15.41
CA GLY A 104 -29.13 -5.13 15.29
C GLY A 104 -29.16 -5.70 13.87
N GLU A 105 -29.76 -4.98 12.91
CA GLU A 105 -29.89 -5.43 11.51
C GLU A 105 -28.97 -4.63 10.57
N LYS A 106 -28.88 -3.31 10.79
CA LYS A 106 -28.08 -2.39 9.99
C LYS A 106 -26.85 -1.97 10.75
N PHE A 107 -25.70 -2.23 10.15
CA PHE A 107 -24.41 -1.90 10.75
C PHE A 107 -23.77 -0.71 10.03
N LYS A 108 -23.14 0.14 10.80
CA LYS A 108 -22.26 1.22 10.34
C LYS A 108 -20.85 0.93 10.81
N ALA A 109 -19.90 1.21 9.97
CA ALA A 109 -18.49 1.14 10.33
C ALA A 109 -17.81 2.49 10.04
N TYR A 110 -17.02 2.95 10.99
CA TYR A 110 -16.19 4.13 10.84
C TYR A 110 -14.73 3.75 10.93
N ASN A 111 -13.89 4.32 10.06
CA ASN A 111 -12.45 4.23 10.20
C ASN A 111 -12.04 4.74 11.60
N ALA A 112 -11.20 4.00 12.33
CA ALA A 112 -10.81 4.37 13.69
C ALA A 112 -9.82 5.55 13.77
N HIS A 113 -9.53 6.21 12.65
CA HIS A 113 -8.69 7.40 12.59
C HIS A 113 -9.54 8.69 12.59
N CYS A 114 -9.18 9.60 13.47
CA CYS A 114 -9.78 10.93 13.52
C CYS A 114 -9.45 11.72 12.25
N THR A 115 -10.47 12.29 11.63
CA THR A 115 -10.36 13.02 10.35
C THR A 115 -9.53 14.31 10.42
N HIS A 116 -9.09 14.72 11.63
CA HIS A 116 -8.16 15.84 11.80
C HIS A 116 -6.72 15.42 11.39
N LEU A 117 -6.06 14.63 12.22
CA LEU A 117 -4.65 14.22 12.02
C LEU A 117 -4.41 12.72 12.32
N GLY A 118 -5.42 11.88 12.23
CA GLY A 118 -5.28 10.44 12.30
C GLY A 118 -5.13 9.83 13.69
N CYS A 119 -5.26 10.61 14.76
CA CYS A 119 -5.27 10.04 16.10
C CYS A 119 -6.40 9.02 16.26
N GLY A 120 -6.16 7.97 17.03
CA GLY A 120 -7.26 7.12 17.51
C GLY A 120 -8.23 7.91 18.38
N TYR A 121 -9.50 7.56 18.30
CA TYR A 121 -10.53 8.13 19.17
C TYR A 121 -11.24 7.03 19.95
N VAL A 122 -11.97 7.40 20.98
CA VAL A 122 -12.65 6.49 21.90
C VAL A 122 -14.14 6.78 21.95
N TYR A 123 -14.92 5.82 22.36
CA TYR A 123 -16.32 6.01 22.72
C TYR A 123 -16.41 6.49 24.18
N ASP A 124 -17.08 7.61 24.40
CA ASP A 124 -17.42 8.11 25.72
C ASP A 124 -18.86 7.67 26.05
N PRO A 125 -19.06 6.73 26.99
CA PRO A 125 -20.39 6.24 27.33
C PRO A 125 -21.23 7.25 28.12
N THR A 126 -20.59 8.24 28.78
CA THR A 126 -21.27 9.26 29.56
C THR A 126 -21.93 10.28 28.65
N GLU A 127 -21.15 10.82 27.71
CA GLU A 127 -21.63 11.84 26.77
C GLU A 127 -22.30 11.21 25.54
N LYS A 128 -22.10 9.88 25.34
CA LYS A 128 -22.57 9.12 24.18
C LYS A 128 -22.07 9.71 22.85
N ILE A 129 -20.78 9.99 22.79
CA ILE A 129 -20.09 10.52 21.61
C ILE A 129 -18.81 9.74 21.33
N PHE A 130 -18.26 9.92 20.16
CA PHE A 130 -16.86 9.61 19.92
C PHE A 130 -15.99 10.83 20.28
N PHE A 131 -14.94 10.58 21.04
CA PHE A 131 -14.02 11.61 21.52
C PHE A 131 -12.58 11.31 21.09
N CYS A 132 -11.94 12.28 20.45
CA CYS A 132 -10.54 12.22 20.09
C CYS A 132 -9.69 13.02 21.10
N PRO A 133 -8.86 12.39 21.93
CA PRO A 133 -8.15 13.08 23.01
C PRO A 133 -7.03 14.01 22.52
N CYS A 134 -6.49 13.80 21.31
CA CYS A 134 -5.36 14.59 20.81
C CYS A 134 -5.69 16.10 20.72
N HIS A 135 -6.82 16.46 20.12
CA HIS A 135 -7.23 17.87 19.92
C HIS A 135 -8.70 18.08 20.24
N ARG A 136 -9.28 17.19 21.05
CA ARG A 136 -10.68 17.28 21.54
C ARG A 136 -11.72 17.27 20.42
N GLY A 137 -11.45 16.54 19.34
CA GLY A 137 -12.44 16.27 18.29
C GLY A 137 -13.60 15.45 18.86
N GLN A 138 -14.84 15.88 18.59
CA GLN A 138 -16.05 15.23 19.06
C GLN A 138 -16.93 14.87 17.88
N PHE A 139 -17.50 13.65 17.90
CA PHE A 139 -18.32 13.18 16.79
C PHE A 139 -19.57 12.46 17.30
N GLU A 140 -20.66 12.67 16.59
CA GLU A 140 -21.91 11.95 16.82
C GLU A 140 -21.76 10.47 16.41
N ILE A 141 -22.24 9.56 17.25
CA ILE A 141 -22.08 8.11 16.99
C ILE A 141 -22.83 7.69 15.73
N LYS A 142 -24.08 8.12 15.58
CA LYS A 142 -24.98 7.65 14.53
C LYS A 142 -24.57 8.07 13.13
N THR A 143 -24.03 9.27 12.99
CA THR A 143 -23.76 9.87 11.68
C THR A 143 -22.29 10.16 11.45
N GLY A 144 -21.45 10.05 12.49
CA GLY A 144 -20.05 10.47 12.44
C GLY A 144 -19.87 12.00 12.35
N LYS A 145 -20.93 12.80 12.43
CA LYS A 145 -20.89 14.26 12.27
C LYS A 145 -20.02 14.90 13.36
N VAL A 146 -19.25 15.91 12.99
CA VAL A 146 -18.47 16.71 13.95
C VAL A 146 -19.42 17.50 14.86
N LEU A 147 -19.26 17.31 16.16
CA LEU A 147 -19.96 18.07 17.21
C LEU A 147 -19.08 19.18 17.79
N GLY A 148 -17.74 18.99 17.72
CA GLY A 148 -16.80 19.98 18.24
C GLY A 148 -15.35 19.63 17.91
N GLY A 149 -14.48 20.63 18.12
CA GLY A 149 -13.05 20.51 17.85
C GLY A 149 -12.65 20.78 16.40
N PRO A 150 -11.38 20.53 16.05
CA PRO A 150 -10.80 20.91 14.76
C PRO A 150 -11.02 19.94 13.58
N PRO A 151 -11.65 18.76 13.69
CA PRO A 151 -11.85 17.89 12.53
C PRO A 151 -12.60 18.62 11.40
N PRO A 152 -12.07 18.60 10.15
CA PRO A 152 -12.65 19.36 9.05
C PRO A 152 -13.88 18.69 8.43
N ARG A 153 -14.09 17.39 8.71
CA ARG A 153 -15.23 16.61 8.20
C ARG A 153 -15.66 15.54 9.18
N ARG A 154 -16.83 14.96 8.94
CA ARG A 154 -17.34 13.78 9.66
C ARG A 154 -16.36 12.62 9.62
N LEU A 155 -16.55 11.64 10.52
CA LEU A 155 -15.83 10.37 10.46
C LEU A 155 -16.00 9.69 9.10
N ASP A 156 -14.95 9.01 8.64
CA ASP A 156 -14.97 8.30 7.39
C ASP A 156 -15.71 6.97 7.56
N GLU A 157 -16.92 6.92 7.01
CA GLU A 157 -17.78 5.74 7.02
C GLU A 157 -17.31 4.75 5.96
N LEU A 158 -17.29 3.45 6.30
CA LEU A 158 -16.84 2.36 5.46
C LEU A 158 -18.04 1.52 5.01
N GLU A 159 -17.91 0.86 3.87
CA GLU A 159 -18.91 -0.09 3.39
C GLU A 159 -18.95 -1.31 4.31
N VAL A 160 -20.15 -1.73 4.70
CA VAL A 160 -20.40 -2.87 5.59
C VAL A 160 -21.27 -3.90 4.88
N GLU A 161 -20.94 -5.16 5.05
CA GLU A 161 -21.73 -6.28 4.56
C GLU A 161 -21.83 -7.35 5.65
N VAL A 162 -23.04 -7.91 5.83
CA VAL A 162 -23.28 -9.04 6.72
C VAL A 162 -23.39 -10.30 5.86
N ARG A 163 -22.57 -11.31 6.15
CA ARG A 163 -22.54 -12.61 5.48
C ARG A 163 -22.53 -13.70 6.54
N ASP A 164 -23.47 -14.63 6.50
CA ASP A 164 -23.53 -15.76 7.44
C ASP A 164 -23.38 -15.36 8.91
N SER A 165 -24.12 -14.32 9.34
CA SER A 165 -24.06 -13.70 10.67
C SER A 165 -22.74 -13.00 11.02
N ALA A 166 -21.75 -13.00 10.16
CA ALA A 166 -20.49 -12.27 10.36
C ALA A 166 -20.52 -10.90 9.69
N VAL A 167 -19.85 -9.91 10.31
CA VAL A 167 -19.74 -8.56 9.76
C VAL A 167 -18.42 -8.38 9.04
N TYR A 168 -18.51 -7.94 7.80
CA TYR A 168 -17.37 -7.59 6.97
C TYR A 168 -17.37 -6.10 6.67
N VAL A 169 -16.19 -5.50 6.66
CA VAL A 169 -15.98 -4.10 6.34
C VAL A 169 -14.99 -3.98 5.19
N LYS A 170 -15.34 -3.19 4.19
CA LYS A 170 -14.42 -2.84 3.11
C LYS A 170 -13.52 -1.70 3.58
N TYR A 171 -12.34 -2.08 4.07
CA TYR A 171 -11.42 -1.11 4.66
C TYR A 171 -10.77 -0.23 3.59
N LYS A 172 -10.71 1.06 3.89
CA LYS A 172 -10.07 2.09 3.08
C LYS A 172 -9.43 3.12 3.99
N ASP A 173 -8.29 3.63 3.57
CA ASP A 173 -7.67 4.80 4.16
C ASP A 173 -8.08 6.08 3.43
N PHE A 174 -8.07 7.19 4.16
CA PHE A 174 -8.48 8.48 3.63
C PHE A 174 -7.46 9.55 3.97
N ARG A 175 -7.32 10.53 3.09
CA ARG A 175 -6.47 11.69 3.32
C ARG A 175 -7.01 12.50 4.51
N LEU A 176 -6.15 12.76 5.49
CA LEU A 176 -6.50 13.45 6.73
C LEU A 176 -6.32 14.97 6.61
N GLY A 177 -6.97 15.73 7.51
CA GLY A 177 -6.82 17.19 7.60
C GLY A 177 -7.47 18.00 6.47
N VAL A 178 -8.26 17.37 5.61
CA VAL A 178 -8.95 18.01 4.48
C VAL A 178 -10.46 17.83 4.57
N GLU A 179 -11.25 18.79 4.06
CA GLU A 179 -12.71 18.72 4.06
C GLU A 179 -13.24 17.62 3.14
N ALA A 180 -12.62 17.46 1.97
CA ALA A 180 -13.02 16.44 1.02
C ALA A 180 -12.63 15.04 1.48
N ARG A 181 -13.54 14.07 1.33
CA ARG A 181 -13.28 12.66 1.57
C ARG A 181 -12.57 12.06 0.36
N ILE A 182 -11.25 11.97 0.42
CA ILE A 182 -10.38 11.47 -0.65
C ILE A 182 -9.71 10.18 -0.17
N GLU A 183 -9.87 9.08 -0.91
CA GLU A 183 -9.17 7.82 -0.63
C GLU A 183 -7.65 8.04 -0.80
N ALA A 184 -6.86 7.44 0.11
CA ALA A 184 -5.40 7.56 0.15
C ALA A 184 -4.71 6.42 -0.61
#